data_a86e804809e35c764d42d123743409f5
#
_entry.id   a86e804809e35c764d42d123743409f5
#
_cell.length_a   1.000
_cell.length_b   1.000
_cell.length_c   1.000
_cell.angle_alpha   90.00
_cell.angle_beta   90.00
_cell.angle_gamma   90.00
#
_symmetry.space_group_name_H-M   'P 1'
#
loop_
_entity.id
_entity.type
_entity.pdbx_description
1 polymer ?
#
loop_
_entity_poly.entity_id
_entity_poly.type
_entity_poly.pdbx_seq_one_letter_code
_entity_poly.pdbx_strand_id
1 'polypeptide(L)'
;MRYLAALLLLCSALAHAAPPDGFALVHDADGHTNLRESPDLNAKVLAKIPNGTPLECVGEVSKDNPNFCTALLQQTATGDYGFIHRSRLIFPASDKNFVTLREHFGRDDTLTLSGNGQTVHITARRIHPKRSDFSGTAPNSDNAPLYRGKPFYGTDGSIPKSVFAIEQITLNGQAVPAAELQGLFLPDFAATARGSNAYDGWEAYYRRTDKTLYLFNSVNNDAGSFGMCFVFKDGKFQRRYLWDALL
;
A
#
# COMPACT_ATOMS: atom_id res chain seq x y z
N MET A 1 -55.23 40.48 -12.64
CA MET A 1 -54.57 39.13 -12.55
C MET A 1 -53.05 39.37 -12.52
N ARG A 2 -52.42 39.16 -11.36
CA ARG A 2 -50.98 39.33 -11.19
C ARG A 2 -50.40 37.93 -11.01
N TYR A 3 -49.58 37.46 -11.96
CA TYR A 3 -48.88 36.21 -11.87
C TYR A 3 -47.58 36.40 -11.07
N LEU A 4 -47.51 35.81 -9.86
CA LEU A 4 -46.29 35.68 -9.08
C LEU A 4 -45.51 34.47 -9.62
N ALA A 5 -44.40 34.71 -10.28
CA ALA A 5 -43.46 33.67 -10.67
C ALA A 5 -42.57 33.33 -9.44
N ALA A 6 -42.76 32.18 -8.86
CA ALA A 6 -41.91 31.65 -7.82
C ALA A 6 -40.65 31.04 -8.46
N LEU A 7 -39.51 31.70 -8.25
CA LEU A 7 -38.19 31.22 -8.67
C LEU A 7 -37.70 30.18 -7.64
N LEU A 8 -37.84 28.89 -7.95
CA LEU A 8 -37.26 27.81 -7.18
C LEU A 8 -35.72 27.79 -7.41
N LEU A 9 -34.94 28.30 -6.44
CA LEU A 9 -33.51 28.07 -6.38
C LEU A 9 -33.26 26.58 -5.98
N LEU A 10 -32.93 25.76 -6.96
CA LEU A 10 -32.33 24.46 -6.70
C LEU A 10 -30.89 24.66 -6.16
N CYS A 11 -30.73 24.66 -4.84
CA CYS A 11 -29.42 24.45 -4.22
C CYS A 11 -29.03 22.99 -4.45
N SER A 12 -28.30 22.72 -5.53
CA SER A 12 -27.59 21.45 -5.70
C SER A 12 -26.48 21.41 -4.65
N ALA A 13 -26.71 20.69 -3.55
CA ALA A 13 -25.66 20.29 -2.64
C ALA A 13 -24.68 19.42 -3.43
N LEU A 14 -23.52 19.98 -3.77
CA LEU A 14 -22.40 19.21 -4.26
C LEU A 14 -22.00 18.25 -3.13
N ALA A 15 -22.44 17.00 -3.23
CA ALA A 15 -21.94 15.94 -2.38
C ALA A 15 -20.43 15.86 -2.64
N HIS A 16 -19.64 16.40 -1.71
CA HIS A 16 -18.20 16.19 -1.73
C HIS A 16 -18.00 14.70 -1.41
N ALA A 17 -17.59 13.93 -2.42
CA ALA A 17 -17.11 12.57 -2.16
C ALA A 17 -15.97 12.65 -1.15
N ALA A 18 -15.97 11.72 -0.19
CA ALA A 18 -14.86 11.61 0.75
C ALA A 18 -13.56 11.48 -0.06
N PRO A 19 -12.48 12.15 0.37
CA PRO A 19 -11.20 12.04 -0.33
C PRO A 19 -10.72 10.58 -0.30
N PRO A 20 -10.11 10.10 -1.41
CA PRO A 20 -9.70 8.70 -1.51
C PRO A 20 -8.61 8.36 -0.49
N ASP A 21 -8.71 7.19 0.12
CA ASP A 21 -7.69 6.55 0.94
C ASP A 21 -7.11 5.34 0.20
N GLY A 22 -6.04 4.76 0.74
CA GLY A 22 -5.37 3.57 0.21
C GLY A 22 -4.09 3.87 -0.54
N PHE A 23 -3.75 3.04 -1.52
CA PHE A 23 -2.52 3.15 -2.27
C PHE A 23 -2.42 4.45 -3.08
N ALA A 24 -1.32 5.17 -2.89
CA ALA A 24 -1.05 6.44 -3.56
C ALA A 24 0.42 6.57 -3.99
N LEU A 25 0.65 7.47 -4.91
CA LEU A 25 1.98 7.84 -5.41
C LEU A 25 2.19 9.34 -5.24
N VAL A 26 3.35 9.73 -4.76
CA VAL A 26 3.74 11.14 -4.71
C VAL A 26 3.80 11.71 -6.12
N HIS A 27 3.16 12.87 -6.31
CA HIS A 27 3.18 13.61 -7.57
C HIS A 27 3.03 15.11 -7.33
N ASP A 28 4.11 15.83 -7.48
CA ASP A 28 4.19 17.27 -7.30
C ASP A 28 4.97 17.92 -8.43
N ALA A 29 4.61 19.16 -8.82
CA ALA A 29 5.31 19.92 -9.83
C ALA A 29 6.77 20.18 -9.48
N ASP A 30 7.09 20.26 -8.16
CA ASP A 30 8.44 20.50 -7.67
C ASP A 30 9.33 19.24 -7.66
N GLY A 31 8.81 18.11 -8.17
CA GLY A 31 9.53 16.83 -8.20
C GLY A 31 9.56 16.09 -6.86
N HIS A 32 9.02 16.67 -5.80
CA HIS A 32 8.91 16.07 -4.46
C HIS A 32 7.77 16.74 -3.67
N THR A 33 7.29 16.07 -2.63
CA THR A 33 6.38 16.67 -1.65
C THR A 33 6.99 16.69 -0.26
N ASN A 34 6.45 17.53 0.61
CA ASN A 34 6.85 17.60 2.01
C ASN A 34 6.04 16.60 2.85
N LEU A 35 6.73 15.72 3.56
CA LEU A 35 6.20 14.96 4.69
C LEU A 35 6.24 15.86 5.92
N ARG A 36 5.13 16.01 6.63
CA ARG A 36 4.99 16.96 7.73
C ARG A 36 4.66 16.26 9.05
N GLU A 37 4.98 16.93 10.15
CA GLU A 37 4.75 16.45 11.52
C GLU A 37 3.25 16.47 11.92
N SER A 38 2.46 17.36 11.31
CA SER A 38 1.01 17.48 11.54
C SER A 38 0.29 17.90 10.25
N PRO A 39 -1.06 17.72 10.16
CA PRO A 39 -1.84 18.02 8.97
C PRO A 39 -2.06 19.53 8.75
N ASP A 40 -0.97 20.29 8.71
CA ASP A 40 -0.94 21.75 8.51
C ASP A 40 0.18 22.11 7.51
N LEU A 41 -0.11 23.06 6.61
CA LEU A 41 0.87 23.55 5.63
C LEU A 41 2.06 24.29 6.28
N ASN A 42 1.89 24.80 7.49
CA ASN A 42 2.94 25.48 8.26
C ASN A 42 3.68 24.54 9.24
N ALA A 43 3.22 23.28 9.36
CA ALA A 43 3.87 22.31 10.22
C ALA A 43 5.31 22.02 9.77
N LYS A 44 6.13 21.61 10.72
CA LYS A 44 7.52 21.22 10.48
C LYS A 44 7.61 20.14 9.39
N VAL A 45 8.51 20.37 8.45
CA VAL A 45 8.83 19.38 7.41
C VAL A 45 9.79 18.35 7.99
N LEU A 46 9.34 17.09 8.00
CA LEU A 46 10.12 15.95 8.45
C LEU A 46 11.07 15.46 7.34
N ALA A 47 10.53 15.37 6.13
CA ALA A 47 11.29 14.90 4.96
C ALA A 47 10.71 15.46 3.65
N LYS A 48 11.51 15.40 2.59
CA LYS A 48 11.09 15.60 1.20
C LYS A 48 10.99 14.26 0.51
N ILE A 49 9.79 13.92 0.03
CA ILE A 49 9.49 12.63 -0.57
C ILE A 49 9.44 12.79 -2.09
N PRO A 50 10.31 12.11 -2.85
CA PRO A 50 10.39 12.24 -4.30
C PRO A 50 9.13 11.77 -5.02
N ASN A 51 8.86 12.33 -6.21
CA ASN A 51 7.79 11.86 -7.09
C ASN A 51 7.94 10.37 -7.43
N GLY A 52 6.80 9.69 -7.54
CA GLY A 52 6.74 8.26 -7.82
C GLY A 52 6.99 7.36 -6.61
N THR A 53 7.27 7.93 -5.43
CA THR A 53 7.35 7.15 -4.19
C THR A 53 5.96 6.60 -3.85
N PRO A 54 5.82 5.28 -3.70
CA PRO A 54 4.58 4.66 -3.25
C PRO A 54 4.41 4.83 -1.74
N LEU A 55 3.17 4.97 -1.33
CA LEU A 55 2.76 5.08 0.06
C LEU A 55 1.32 4.58 0.24
N GLU A 56 0.93 4.37 1.46
CA GLU A 56 -0.47 4.20 1.84
C GLU A 56 -0.97 5.49 2.51
N CYS A 57 -2.09 6.01 2.02
CA CYS A 57 -2.73 7.22 2.49
C CYS A 57 -3.92 6.83 3.37
N VAL A 58 -3.88 7.14 4.66
CA VAL A 58 -4.92 6.81 5.63
C VAL A 58 -5.58 8.08 6.14
N GLY A 59 -6.91 8.14 6.10
CA GLY A 59 -7.67 9.33 6.47
C GLY A 59 -8.01 9.48 7.94
N GLU A 60 -8.01 8.38 8.70
CA GLU A 60 -8.56 8.38 10.06
C GLU A 60 -7.86 9.31 11.04
N VAL A 61 -6.53 9.42 10.96
CA VAL A 61 -5.74 10.24 11.90
C VAL A 61 -5.77 11.72 11.54
N SER A 62 -6.15 12.06 10.31
CA SER A 62 -6.26 13.46 9.84
C SER A 62 -7.70 13.98 9.80
N LYS A 63 -8.58 13.49 10.67
CA LYS A 63 -10.02 13.88 10.71
C LYS A 63 -10.26 15.37 10.80
N ASP A 64 -9.36 16.10 11.43
CA ASP A 64 -9.46 17.56 11.60
C ASP A 64 -9.11 18.32 10.32
N ASN A 65 -8.40 17.71 9.38
CA ASN A 65 -8.06 18.31 8.10
C ASN A 65 -8.11 17.29 6.95
N PRO A 66 -9.26 17.14 6.27
CA PRO A 66 -9.45 16.15 5.22
C PRO A 66 -8.59 16.38 3.98
N ASN A 67 -7.94 17.55 3.85
CA ASN A 67 -6.99 17.81 2.77
C ASN A 67 -5.65 17.12 2.96
N PHE A 68 -5.39 16.54 4.13
CA PHE A 68 -4.22 15.74 4.41
C PHE A 68 -4.60 14.28 4.60
N CYS A 69 -3.62 13.41 4.43
CA CYS A 69 -3.68 12.04 4.95
C CYS A 69 -2.42 11.73 5.75
N THR A 70 -2.56 10.79 6.65
CA THR A 70 -1.41 10.12 7.23
C THR A 70 -0.80 9.25 6.14
N ALA A 71 0.44 9.52 5.79
CA ALA A 71 1.20 8.80 4.79
C ALA A 71 2.06 7.76 5.49
N LEU A 72 1.75 6.48 5.25
CA LEU A 72 2.57 5.35 5.64
C LEU A 72 3.50 5.03 4.48
N LEU A 73 4.80 5.05 4.70
CA LEU A 73 5.79 4.88 3.65
C LEU A 73 7.06 4.24 4.19
N GLN A 74 7.88 3.71 3.29
CA GLN A 74 9.14 3.11 3.68
C GLN A 74 9.94 4.08 4.54
N GLN A 75 10.46 3.56 5.65
CA GLN A 75 11.18 4.27 6.70
C GLN A 75 12.08 5.38 6.15
N THR A 76 11.88 6.59 6.65
CA THR A 76 12.75 7.74 6.45
C THR A 76 13.66 7.89 7.67
N ALA A 77 14.67 8.75 7.58
CA ALA A 77 15.53 9.07 8.72
C ALA A 77 14.78 9.68 9.93
N THR A 78 13.51 10.08 9.74
CA THR A 78 12.69 10.80 10.74
C THR A 78 11.47 10.00 11.23
N GLY A 79 11.28 8.75 10.75
CA GLY A 79 10.16 7.89 11.12
C GLY A 79 9.44 7.29 9.91
N ASP A 80 8.41 6.51 10.18
CA ASP A 80 7.70 5.67 9.21
C ASP A 80 6.42 6.31 8.70
N TYR A 81 5.98 7.43 9.30
CA TYR A 81 4.77 8.13 8.91
C TYR A 81 4.88 9.64 9.11
N GLY A 82 3.95 10.34 8.51
CA GLY A 82 3.74 11.78 8.65
C GLY A 82 2.54 12.21 7.82
N PHE A 83 2.38 13.51 7.60
CA PHE A 83 1.22 14.04 6.89
C PHE A 83 1.62 14.60 5.53
N ILE A 84 0.89 14.19 4.49
CA ILE A 84 1.03 14.70 3.12
C ILE A 84 -0.29 15.33 2.69
N HIS A 85 -0.22 16.50 2.05
CA HIS A 85 -1.39 17.12 1.46
C HIS A 85 -1.86 16.30 0.24
N ARG A 86 -3.12 15.90 0.21
CA ARG A 86 -3.70 14.99 -0.81
C ARG A 86 -3.56 15.48 -2.24
N SER A 87 -3.52 16.81 -2.46
CA SER A 87 -3.30 17.36 -3.81
C SER A 87 -1.91 17.06 -4.39
N ARG A 88 -1.01 16.51 -3.59
CA ARG A 88 0.34 16.10 -3.99
C ARG A 88 0.45 14.59 -4.20
N LEU A 89 -0.70 13.93 -4.32
CA LEU A 89 -0.80 12.48 -4.50
C LEU A 89 -1.61 12.15 -5.75
N ILE A 90 -1.25 11.06 -6.39
CA ILE A 90 -2.08 10.37 -7.37
C ILE A 90 -2.57 9.08 -6.72
N PHE A 91 -3.88 8.83 -6.82
CA PHE A 91 -4.51 7.58 -6.41
C PHE A 91 -4.76 6.72 -7.66
N PRO A 92 -3.96 5.68 -7.90
CA PRO A 92 -4.04 4.90 -9.14
C PRO A 92 -5.42 4.27 -9.38
N ALA A 93 -6.14 3.92 -8.32
CA ALA A 93 -7.48 3.35 -8.42
C ALA A 93 -8.49 4.28 -9.12
N SER A 94 -8.29 5.60 -9.06
CA SER A 94 -9.19 6.62 -9.63
C SER A 94 -8.57 7.42 -10.78
N ASP A 95 -7.28 7.24 -11.08
CA ASP A 95 -6.59 7.98 -12.14
C ASP A 95 -6.68 7.26 -13.49
N LYS A 96 -7.18 7.97 -14.52
CA LYS A 96 -7.38 7.45 -15.89
C LYS A 96 -6.11 6.97 -16.60
N ASN A 97 -4.94 7.40 -16.16
CA ASN A 97 -3.66 6.98 -16.73
C ASN A 97 -3.24 5.58 -16.27
N PHE A 98 -3.92 5.05 -15.25
CA PHE A 98 -3.69 3.73 -14.73
C PHE A 98 -4.75 2.73 -15.21
N VAL A 99 -4.35 1.48 -15.25
CA VAL A 99 -5.25 0.34 -15.43
C VAL A 99 -5.10 -0.52 -14.19
N THR A 100 -6.19 -0.74 -13.48
CA THR A 100 -6.25 -1.73 -12.41
C THR A 100 -6.29 -3.12 -13.04
N LEU A 101 -5.38 -4.00 -12.65
CA LEU A 101 -5.42 -5.40 -13.05
C LEU A 101 -6.53 -6.11 -12.26
N ARG A 102 -7.26 -6.99 -12.94
CA ARG A 102 -8.31 -7.79 -12.31
C ARG A 102 -7.73 -9.02 -11.65
N GLU A 103 -8.18 -9.28 -10.46
CA GLU A 103 -7.85 -10.45 -9.70
C GLU A 103 -8.57 -11.70 -10.27
N HIS A 104 -7.81 -12.78 -10.39
CA HIS A 104 -8.31 -14.13 -10.68
C HIS A 104 -7.72 -15.07 -9.63
N PHE A 105 -8.55 -15.43 -8.68
CA PHE A 105 -8.14 -16.35 -7.62
C PHE A 105 -8.01 -17.77 -8.17
N GLY A 106 -6.84 -18.39 -7.94
CA GLY A 106 -6.57 -19.78 -8.34
C GLY A 106 -6.96 -20.76 -7.25
N ARG A 107 -5.96 -21.36 -6.65
CA ARG A 107 -6.09 -22.19 -5.44
C ARG A 107 -5.74 -21.35 -4.23
N ASP A 108 -5.88 -21.94 -3.02
CA ASP A 108 -5.64 -21.25 -1.73
C ASP A 108 -4.23 -20.67 -1.55
N ASP A 109 -3.28 -21.04 -2.42
CA ASP A 109 -1.87 -20.66 -2.39
C ASP A 109 -1.41 -19.89 -3.65
N THR A 110 -2.32 -19.59 -4.59
CA THR A 110 -1.99 -18.91 -5.85
C THR A 110 -2.98 -17.79 -6.19
N LEU A 111 -2.44 -16.68 -6.69
CA LEU A 111 -3.20 -15.53 -7.16
C LEU A 111 -2.67 -15.06 -8.50
N THR A 112 -3.56 -14.67 -9.40
CA THR A 112 -3.25 -14.01 -10.64
C THR A 112 -3.98 -12.68 -10.74
N LEU A 113 -3.25 -11.61 -11.11
CA LEU A 113 -3.84 -10.32 -11.47
C LEU A 113 -3.53 -10.06 -12.94
N SER A 114 -4.55 -9.73 -13.75
CA SER A 114 -4.33 -9.52 -15.18
C SER A 114 -5.11 -8.33 -15.75
N GLY A 115 -4.54 -7.70 -16.76
CA GLY A 115 -5.14 -6.59 -17.49
C GLY A 115 -4.15 -5.87 -18.39
N ASN A 116 -4.63 -5.31 -19.47
CA ASN A 116 -3.83 -4.54 -20.45
C ASN A 116 -2.54 -5.25 -20.90
N GLY A 117 -2.62 -6.58 -21.12
CA GLY A 117 -1.45 -7.37 -21.53
C GLY A 117 -0.42 -7.61 -20.42
N GLN A 118 -0.73 -7.25 -19.19
CA GLN A 118 0.10 -7.54 -18.02
C GLN A 118 -0.52 -8.70 -17.24
N THR A 119 0.32 -9.58 -16.72
CA THR A 119 -0.09 -10.69 -15.87
C THR A 119 0.90 -10.83 -14.72
N VAL A 120 0.40 -10.67 -13.50
CA VAL A 120 1.14 -10.93 -12.28
C VAL A 120 0.68 -12.28 -11.74
N HIS A 121 1.62 -13.17 -11.41
CA HIS A 121 1.35 -14.38 -10.64
C HIS A 121 2.06 -14.31 -9.29
N ILE A 122 1.34 -14.67 -8.24
CA ILE A 122 1.84 -14.75 -6.88
C ILE A 122 1.58 -16.17 -6.39
N THR A 123 2.62 -16.81 -5.84
CA THR A 123 2.49 -18.08 -5.13
C THR A 123 2.99 -17.93 -3.71
N ALA A 124 2.29 -18.55 -2.79
CA ALA A 124 2.65 -18.58 -1.38
C ALA A 124 2.57 -20.02 -0.86
N ARG A 125 3.29 -20.31 0.19
CA ARG A 125 3.27 -21.61 0.84
C ARG A 125 2.94 -21.46 2.31
N ARG A 126 1.99 -22.25 2.80
CA ARG A 126 1.70 -22.34 4.22
C ARG A 126 2.89 -22.95 4.96
N ILE A 127 3.37 -22.27 5.97
CA ILE A 127 4.42 -22.75 6.87
C ILE A 127 3.91 -22.76 8.31
N HIS A 128 4.56 -23.56 9.16
CA HIS A 128 4.29 -23.67 10.60
C HIS A 128 5.56 -23.31 11.36
N PRO A 129 5.78 -22.01 11.67
CA PRO A 129 6.97 -21.56 12.38
C PRO A 129 7.09 -22.22 13.76
N LYS A 130 8.30 -22.58 14.16
CA LYS A 130 8.59 -23.08 15.51
C LYS A 130 9.30 -22.01 16.31
N ARG A 131 9.13 -22.01 17.63
CA ARG A 131 9.83 -21.06 18.52
C ARG A 131 11.36 -21.10 18.32
N SER A 132 11.91 -22.27 18.04
CA SER A 132 13.35 -22.44 17.75
C SER A 132 13.82 -21.77 16.45
N ASP A 133 12.90 -21.43 15.55
CA ASP A 133 13.24 -20.72 14.29
C ASP A 133 13.42 -19.21 14.50
N PHE A 134 13.04 -18.68 15.69
CA PHE A 134 13.11 -17.25 16.00
C PHE A 134 14.27 -16.92 16.92
N SER A 135 14.93 -15.79 16.65
CA SER A 135 16.02 -15.25 17.45
C SER A 135 16.02 -13.72 17.41
N GLY A 136 16.06 -13.07 18.61
CA GLY A 136 16.21 -11.61 18.71
C GLY A 136 15.11 -10.82 18.02
N THR A 137 15.35 -9.52 17.84
CA THR A 137 14.50 -8.55 17.12
C THR A 137 15.25 -7.97 15.92
N ALA A 138 14.53 -7.55 14.91
CA ALA A 138 15.11 -6.89 13.73
C ALA A 138 15.70 -5.52 14.12
N PRO A 139 16.85 -5.12 13.59
CA PRO A 139 17.55 -3.89 14.02
C PRO A 139 16.77 -2.59 13.84
N ASN A 140 15.77 -2.57 12.99
CA ASN A 140 14.99 -1.36 12.64
C ASN A 140 13.47 -1.55 12.86
N SER A 141 13.09 -2.50 13.70
CA SER A 141 11.69 -2.73 14.05
C SER A 141 11.64 -3.13 15.53
N ASP A 142 10.94 -2.36 16.31
CA ASP A 142 10.83 -2.57 17.76
C ASP A 142 10.18 -3.90 18.12
N ASN A 143 9.44 -4.52 17.20
CA ASN A 143 8.62 -5.70 17.47
C ASN A 143 8.82 -6.89 16.49
N ALA A 144 9.44 -6.71 15.33
CA ALA A 144 9.59 -7.82 14.39
C ALA A 144 10.68 -8.81 14.82
N PRO A 145 10.34 -10.04 15.21
CA PRO A 145 11.34 -11.04 15.54
C PRO A 145 12.12 -11.46 14.31
N LEU A 146 13.33 -11.97 14.50
CA LEU A 146 14.11 -12.57 13.42
C LEU A 146 13.71 -14.04 13.23
N TYR A 147 13.10 -14.36 12.08
CA TYR A 147 12.87 -15.72 11.66
C TYR A 147 14.04 -16.21 10.81
N ARG A 148 14.79 -17.20 11.34
CA ARG A 148 15.99 -17.71 10.68
C ARG A 148 16.97 -16.60 10.25
N GLY A 149 17.12 -15.60 11.13
CA GLY A 149 18.02 -14.46 10.92
C GLY A 149 17.51 -13.38 9.98
N LYS A 150 16.24 -13.42 9.55
CA LYS A 150 15.59 -12.39 8.71
C LYS A 150 14.40 -11.77 9.44
N PRO A 151 14.09 -10.49 9.23
CA PRO A 151 12.89 -9.88 9.79
C PRO A 151 11.65 -10.70 9.44
N PHE A 152 10.74 -10.82 10.39
CA PHE A 152 9.45 -11.50 10.21
C PHE A 152 8.36 -10.45 10.28
N TYR A 153 7.99 -9.88 9.14
CA TYR A 153 6.89 -8.94 9.06
C TYR A 153 5.55 -9.67 9.13
N GLY A 154 4.50 -9.00 9.61
CA GLY A 154 3.17 -9.58 9.71
C GLY A 154 2.89 -10.31 11.02
N THR A 155 3.58 -9.96 12.11
CA THR A 155 3.32 -10.46 13.47
C THR A 155 3.38 -9.34 14.50
N ASP A 156 2.56 -9.45 15.51
CA ASP A 156 2.51 -8.58 16.71
C ASP A 156 3.60 -8.91 17.75
N GLY A 157 4.63 -9.64 17.35
CA GLY A 157 5.65 -10.19 18.26
C GLY A 157 5.32 -11.60 18.78
N SER A 158 4.08 -12.08 18.55
CA SER A 158 3.70 -13.47 18.84
C SER A 158 4.20 -14.42 17.72
N ILE A 159 4.38 -15.69 18.06
CA ILE A 159 4.73 -16.71 17.08
C ILE A 159 3.44 -17.32 16.54
N PRO A 160 3.09 -17.07 15.25
CA PRO A 160 1.87 -17.60 14.68
C PRO A 160 1.95 -19.12 14.50
N LYS A 161 0.82 -19.82 14.68
CA LYS A 161 0.72 -21.28 14.47
C LYS A 161 0.94 -21.66 13.00
N SER A 162 0.50 -20.82 12.09
CA SER A 162 0.73 -20.95 10.65
C SER A 162 0.66 -19.59 9.98
N VAL A 163 1.42 -19.42 8.91
CA VAL A 163 1.41 -18.25 8.02
C VAL A 163 1.69 -18.69 6.59
N PHE A 164 1.46 -17.81 5.64
CA PHE A 164 1.85 -18.00 4.25
C PHE A 164 3.14 -17.23 3.96
N ALA A 165 4.19 -17.93 3.58
CA ALA A 165 5.40 -17.33 3.03
C ALA A 165 5.21 -17.10 1.53
N ILE A 166 5.47 -15.89 1.06
CA ILE A 166 5.47 -15.59 -0.38
C ILE A 166 6.69 -16.30 -1.00
N GLU A 167 6.44 -17.23 -1.94
CA GLU A 167 7.51 -18.00 -2.59
C GLU A 167 7.94 -17.39 -3.91
N GLN A 168 6.98 -16.87 -4.67
CA GLN A 168 7.26 -16.30 -5.97
C GLN A 168 6.29 -15.16 -6.30
N ILE A 169 6.81 -14.13 -6.94
CA ILE A 169 6.05 -13.10 -7.65
C ILE A 169 6.65 -13.02 -9.04
N THR A 170 5.82 -13.09 -10.08
CA THR A 170 6.26 -12.88 -11.47
C THR A 170 5.40 -11.82 -12.15
N LEU A 171 6.01 -11.05 -13.06
CA LEU A 171 5.31 -10.21 -14.01
C LEU A 171 5.63 -10.72 -15.43
N ASN A 172 4.62 -11.15 -16.18
CA ASN A 172 4.75 -11.72 -17.53
C ASN A 172 5.83 -12.81 -17.60
N GLY A 173 5.93 -13.66 -16.56
CA GLY A 173 6.92 -14.72 -16.42
C GLY A 173 8.30 -14.29 -15.91
N GLN A 174 8.56 -12.99 -15.73
CA GLN A 174 9.80 -12.49 -15.15
C GLN A 174 9.69 -12.45 -13.62
N ALA A 175 10.53 -13.22 -12.94
CA ALA A 175 10.47 -13.34 -11.47
C ALA A 175 11.09 -12.14 -10.74
N VAL A 176 10.48 -11.78 -9.62
CA VAL A 176 11.12 -10.95 -8.58
C VAL A 176 12.27 -11.76 -7.95
N PRO A 177 13.43 -11.14 -7.70
CA PRO A 177 14.52 -11.84 -7.01
C PRO A 177 14.09 -12.42 -5.67
N ALA A 178 14.43 -13.67 -5.39
CA ALA A 178 14.01 -14.36 -4.17
C ALA A 178 14.44 -13.64 -2.87
N ALA A 179 15.54 -12.89 -2.91
CA ALA A 179 16.00 -12.07 -1.78
C ALA A 179 14.98 -10.99 -1.38
N GLU A 180 14.21 -10.47 -2.34
CA GLU A 180 13.19 -9.44 -2.11
C GLU A 180 11.89 -10.00 -1.50
N LEU A 181 11.71 -11.32 -1.53
CA LEU A 181 10.54 -11.98 -0.95
C LEU A 181 10.79 -12.47 0.47
N GLN A 182 12.04 -12.42 0.94
CA GLN A 182 12.41 -12.89 2.27
C GLN A 182 11.79 -12.00 3.36
N GLY A 183 11.25 -12.65 4.39
CA GLY A 183 10.65 -11.96 5.53
C GLY A 183 9.17 -11.58 5.35
N LEU A 184 8.59 -11.76 4.16
CA LEU A 184 7.21 -11.43 3.87
C LEU A 184 6.31 -12.62 4.19
N PHE A 185 5.54 -12.48 5.26
CA PHE A 185 4.62 -13.50 5.74
C PHE A 185 3.22 -12.91 5.86
N LEU A 186 2.24 -13.61 5.32
CA LEU A 186 0.84 -13.21 5.34
C LEU A 186 0.09 -14.08 6.35
N PRO A 187 -0.72 -13.51 7.23
CA PRO A 187 -1.51 -14.29 8.19
C PRO A 187 -2.49 -15.21 7.47
N ASP A 188 -3.13 -14.73 6.42
CA ASP A 188 -4.03 -15.48 5.54
C ASP A 188 -3.88 -15.01 4.09
N PHE A 189 -3.35 -15.87 3.23
CA PHE A 189 -3.20 -15.55 1.81
C PHE A 189 -4.54 -15.46 1.09
N ALA A 190 -5.52 -16.29 1.47
CA ALA A 190 -6.83 -16.29 0.83
C ALA A 190 -7.67 -15.05 1.23
N ALA A 191 -7.59 -14.62 2.48
CA ALA A 191 -8.27 -13.41 2.95
C ALA A 191 -7.64 -12.15 2.31
N THR A 192 -6.31 -12.06 2.31
CA THR A 192 -5.59 -10.96 1.65
C THR A 192 -5.81 -10.92 0.14
N ALA A 193 -6.08 -12.08 -0.49
CA ALA A 193 -6.39 -12.15 -1.91
C ALA A 193 -7.83 -11.73 -2.22
N ARG A 194 -8.79 -11.95 -1.31
CA ARG A 194 -10.21 -11.65 -1.54
C ARG A 194 -10.66 -10.29 -1.04
N GLY A 195 -9.79 -9.54 -0.36
CA GLY A 195 -10.16 -8.27 0.24
C GLY A 195 -11.27 -8.43 1.27
N SER A 196 -10.97 -8.99 2.44
CA SER A 196 -11.96 -9.17 3.52
C SER A 196 -12.42 -7.84 4.11
N ASN A 197 -11.59 -6.80 3.95
CA ASN A 197 -11.89 -5.40 4.27
C ASN A 197 -11.37 -4.50 3.16
N ALA A 198 -11.82 -3.26 3.08
CA ALA A 198 -11.45 -2.29 2.03
C ALA A 198 -9.93 -2.01 1.92
N TYR A 199 -9.15 -2.53 2.85
CA TYR A 199 -7.69 -2.31 2.97
C TYR A 199 -6.86 -3.58 2.87
N ASP A 200 -7.49 -4.77 2.80
CA ASP A 200 -6.77 -6.04 2.75
C ASP A 200 -6.87 -6.64 1.35
N GLY A 201 -5.77 -6.71 0.64
CA GLY A 201 -5.76 -7.39 -0.65
C GLY A 201 -4.59 -7.00 -1.54
N TRP A 202 -4.37 -7.83 -2.56
CA TRP A 202 -3.42 -7.52 -3.60
C TRP A 202 -4.04 -6.63 -4.64
N GLU A 203 -3.42 -5.51 -4.92
CA GLU A 203 -3.79 -4.57 -5.96
C GLU A 203 -2.65 -4.39 -6.95
N ALA A 204 -2.96 -4.32 -8.24
CA ALA A 204 -1.96 -4.05 -9.25
C ALA A 204 -2.43 -2.95 -10.19
N TYR A 205 -1.58 -1.94 -10.36
CA TYR A 205 -1.86 -0.75 -11.13
C TYR A 205 -0.80 -0.56 -12.22
N TYR A 206 -1.21 -0.62 -13.47
CA TYR A 206 -0.31 -0.41 -14.61
C TYR A 206 -0.47 1.00 -15.17
N ARG A 207 0.58 1.81 -15.10
CA ARG A 207 0.64 3.13 -15.72
C ARG A 207 1.11 3.02 -17.15
N ARG A 208 0.23 3.38 -18.10
CA ARG A 208 0.50 3.22 -19.54
C ARG A 208 1.58 4.16 -20.06
N THR A 209 1.66 5.38 -19.52
CA THR A 209 2.52 6.46 -20.03
C THR A 209 4.01 6.13 -19.97
N ASP A 210 4.44 5.39 -18.96
CA ASP A 210 5.84 5.03 -18.73
C ASP A 210 6.05 3.54 -18.46
N LYS A 211 5.02 2.72 -18.73
CA LYS A 211 5.03 1.26 -18.60
C LYS A 211 5.46 0.77 -17.20
N THR A 212 5.07 1.51 -16.17
CA THR A 212 5.34 1.13 -14.80
C THR A 212 4.15 0.37 -14.21
N LEU A 213 4.43 -0.77 -13.57
CA LEU A 213 3.44 -1.51 -12.79
C LEU A 213 3.81 -1.44 -11.31
N TYR A 214 2.81 -1.15 -10.50
CA TYR A 214 2.87 -1.15 -9.05
C TYR A 214 2.01 -2.32 -8.56
N LEU A 215 2.62 -3.27 -7.87
CA LEU A 215 1.94 -4.36 -7.19
C LEU A 215 1.97 -4.05 -5.70
N PHE A 216 0.82 -3.77 -5.13
CA PHE A 216 0.64 -3.34 -3.76
C PHE A 216 -0.11 -4.38 -2.95
N ASN A 217 0.22 -4.48 -1.68
CA ASN A 217 -0.57 -5.19 -0.68
C ASN A 217 -0.44 -4.48 0.67
N SER A 218 -1.54 -4.28 1.36
CA SER A 218 -1.59 -3.89 2.76
C SER A 218 -2.04 -5.08 3.58
N VAL A 219 -1.28 -5.41 4.60
CA VAL A 219 -1.59 -6.49 5.53
C VAL A 219 -2.04 -5.86 6.83
N ASN A 220 -3.34 -5.98 7.13
CA ASN A 220 -3.90 -5.52 8.39
C ASN A 220 -3.90 -6.69 9.39
N ASN A 221 -3.02 -6.64 10.38
CA ASN A 221 -2.86 -7.67 11.40
C ASN A 221 -2.50 -7.04 12.75
N ASP A 222 -3.34 -6.10 13.22
CA ASP A 222 -3.10 -5.34 14.45
C ASP A 222 -1.64 -4.82 14.51
N ALA A 223 -0.92 -5.11 15.59
CA ALA A 223 0.48 -4.72 15.78
C ALA A 223 1.47 -5.30 14.76
N GLY A 224 1.04 -6.24 13.92
CA GLY A 224 1.83 -6.80 12.83
C GLY A 224 1.45 -6.26 11.45
N SER A 225 0.70 -5.16 11.38
CA SER A 225 0.29 -4.57 10.10
C SER A 225 1.48 -4.00 9.34
N PHE A 226 1.53 -4.26 8.04
CA PHE A 226 2.58 -3.70 7.17
C PHE A 226 2.08 -3.56 5.74
N GLY A 227 2.66 -2.60 5.03
CA GLY A 227 2.41 -2.41 3.61
C GLY A 227 3.63 -2.77 2.77
N MET A 228 3.40 -3.24 1.55
CA MET A 228 4.44 -3.53 0.58
C MET A 228 4.06 -3.11 -0.82
N CYS A 229 5.05 -2.65 -1.59
CA CYS A 229 4.86 -2.33 -2.98
C CYS A 229 6.07 -2.80 -3.81
N PHE A 230 5.80 -3.61 -4.84
CA PHE A 230 6.79 -4.01 -5.84
C PHE A 230 6.61 -3.15 -7.07
N VAL A 231 7.68 -2.53 -7.52
CA VAL A 231 7.68 -1.66 -8.70
C VAL A 231 8.38 -2.36 -9.85
N PHE A 232 7.69 -2.41 -10.99
CA PHE A 232 8.23 -2.92 -12.24
C PHE A 232 8.18 -1.82 -13.30
N LYS A 233 9.22 -1.70 -14.10
CA LYS A 233 9.28 -0.79 -15.24
C LYS A 233 9.70 -1.55 -16.49
N ASP A 234 8.99 -1.33 -17.59
CA ASP A 234 9.20 -2.06 -18.86
C ASP A 234 9.25 -3.59 -18.65
N GLY A 235 8.37 -4.11 -17.78
CA GLY A 235 8.28 -5.54 -17.46
C GLY A 235 9.37 -6.07 -16.52
N LYS A 236 10.29 -5.25 -16.05
CA LYS A 236 11.40 -5.67 -15.19
C LYS A 236 11.23 -5.14 -13.77
N PHE A 237 11.46 -6.00 -12.78
CA PHE A 237 11.52 -5.60 -11.37
C PHE A 237 12.57 -4.51 -11.16
N GLN A 238 12.19 -3.46 -10.42
CA GLN A 238 13.06 -2.34 -10.09
C GLN A 238 13.43 -2.34 -8.61
N ARG A 239 12.43 -2.37 -7.75
CA ARG A 239 12.60 -2.34 -6.29
C ARG A 239 11.35 -2.75 -5.56
N ARG A 240 11.51 -3.08 -4.30
CA ARG A 240 10.46 -3.23 -3.30
C ARG A 240 10.48 -2.06 -2.34
N TYR A 241 9.31 -1.63 -1.94
CA TYR A 241 9.07 -0.76 -0.77
C TYR A 241 8.38 -1.58 0.30
N LEU A 242 8.68 -1.28 1.55
CA LEU A 242 8.09 -1.92 2.72
C LEU A 242 7.99 -0.89 3.84
N TRP A 243 6.85 -0.84 4.52
CA TRP A 243 6.61 0.07 5.63
C TRP A 243 5.75 -0.59 6.67
N ASP A 244 5.92 -0.19 7.93
CA ASP A 244 5.00 -0.54 8.99
C ASP A 244 3.68 0.22 8.79
N ALA A 245 2.56 -0.45 9.02
CA ALA A 245 1.22 0.11 8.92
C ALA A 245 0.58 0.34 10.30
N LEU A 246 1.39 0.38 11.36
CA LEU A 246 0.97 0.76 12.71
C LEU A 246 0.80 2.27 12.79
N LEU A 247 -0.37 2.69 13.22
CA LEU A 247 -0.72 4.05 13.60
C LEU A 247 -1.00 4.13 15.09
#